data_9e5ecca1b752097b60cf0d339bbf181f
#
_entry.id   9e5ecca1b752097b60cf0d339bbf181f
#
_cell.length_a   1.000
_cell.length_b   1.000
_cell.length_c   1.000
_cell.angle_alpha   90.00
_cell.angle_beta   90.00
_cell.angle_gamma   90.00
#
_symmetry.space_group_name_H-M   'P 1'
#
loop_
_entity.id
_entity.type
_entity.pdbx_description
1 polymer ?
#
loop_
_entity_poly.entity_id
_entity_poly.type
_entity_poly.pdbx_seq_one_letter_code
_entity_poly.pdbx_strand_id
1 'polypeptide(L)'
;MTRSTKAAVIGLLVVLIVAAVAFVWYILQPQVLIDTDTLSVVRDGSTITVTDIVADEVYTFRVVRVRRSEGVTESHRAVDTATISIDTIPHGGLKIIDKTAGMVYLVKRKCISMNP
;
A
#
# COMPACT_ATOMS: atom_id res chain seq x y z
N MET A 1 48.69 8.62 -3.91
CA MET A 1 47.73 7.52 -3.80
C MET A 1 48.14 6.37 -4.69
N THR A 2 48.18 5.20 -4.16
CA THR A 2 48.45 3.99 -4.94
C THR A 2 47.19 3.59 -5.73
N ARG A 3 47.37 2.79 -6.79
CA ARG A 3 46.23 2.28 -7.58
C ARG A 3 45.25 1.49 -6.75
N SER A 4 45.71 0.71 -5.76
CA SER A 4 44.86 -0.09 -4.89
C SER A 4 43.96 0.76 -4.00
N THR A 5 44.42 1.92 -3.55
CA THR A 5 43.64 2.86 -2.76
C THR A 5 42.51 3.49 -3.59
N LYS A 6 42.79 3.88 -4.83
CA LYS A 6 41.78 4.40 -5.75
C LYS A 6 40.71 3.36 -6.06
N ALA A 7 41.11 2.11 -6.33
CA ALA A 7 40.19 1.02 -6.59
C ALA A 7 39.31 0.74 -5.39
N ALA A 8 39.84 0.77 -4.17
CA ALA A 8 39.07 0.58 -2.95
C ALA A 8 38.03 1.69 -2.73
N VAL A 9 38.41 2.96 -3.00
CA VAL A 9 37.48 4.09 -2.88
C VAL A 9 36.36 4.00 -3.91
N ILE A 10 36.69 3.68 -5.16
CA ILE A 10 35.67 3.52 -6.22
C ILE A 10 34.74 2.37 -5.89
N GLY A 11 35.24 1.23 -5.41
CA GLY A 11 34.44 0.09 -4.99
C GLY A 11 33.50 0.43 -3.85
N LEU A 12 33.95 1.17 -2.86
CA LEU A 12 33.14 1.63 -1.74
C LEU A 12 32.01 2.57 -2.21
N LEU A 13 32.29 3.51 -3.10
CA LEU A 13 31.30 4.40 -3.66
C LEU A 13 30.23 3.65 -4.44
N VAL A 14 30.61 2.67 -5.24
CA VAL A 14 29.67 1.83 -6.00
C VAL A 14 28.75 1.06 -5.05
N VAL A 15 29.29 0.46 -3.99
CA VAL A 15 28.51 -0.26 -2.99
C VAL A 15 27.51 0.67 -2.30
N LEU A 16 27.92 1.88 -1.93
CA LEU A 16 27.05 2.85 -1.30
C LEU A 16 25.90 3.29 -2.23
N ILE A 17 26.19 3.51 -3.49
CA ILE A 17 25.17 3.90 -4.49
C ILE A 17 24.18 2.76 -4.70
N VAL A 18 24.64 1.52 -4.85
CA VAL A 18 23.77 0.35 -5.02
C VAL A 18 22.90 0.15 -3.79
N ALA A 19 23.47 0.27 -2.59
CA ALA A 19 22.72 0.15 -1.34
C ALA A 19 21.66 1.26 -1.22
N ALA A 20 21.97 2.50 -1.59
CA ALA A 20 21.01 3.60 -1.56
C ALA A 20 19.89 3.39 -2.55
N VAL A 21 20.17 2.97 -3.77
CA VAL A 21 19.16 2.67 -4.78
C VAL A 21 18.26 1.53 -4.34
N ALA A 22 18.83 0.45 -3.83
CA ALA A 22 18.09 -0.70 -3.33
C ALA A 22 17.18 -0.32 -2.14
N PHE A 23 17.66 0.52 -1.24
CA PHE A 23 16.91 1.01 -0.09
C PHE A 23 15.71 1.87 -0.51
N VAL A 24 15.93 2.82 -1.44
CA VAL A 24 14.87 3.66 -1.99
C VAL A 24 13.84 2.80 -2.72
N TRP A 25 14.28 1.85 -3.52
CA TRP A 25 13.39 0.94 -4.23
C TRP A 25 12.54 0.10 -3.27
N TYR A 26 13.14 -0.40 -2.18
CA TYR A 26 12.43 -1.14 -1.15
C TYR A 26 11.36 -0.30 -0.46
N ILE A 27 11.66 0.97 -0.13
CA ILE A 27 10.69 1.89 0.49
C ILE A 27 9.54 2.22 -0.46
N LEU A 28 9.82 2.35 -1.76
CA LEU A 28 8.81 2.70 -2.75
C LEU A 28 7.97 1.51 -3.23
N GLN A 29 8.28 0.29 -2.77
CA GLN A 29 7.48 -0.86 -3.13
C GLN A 29 6.06 -0.76 -2.59
N PRO A 30 5.05 -1.14 -3.40
CA PRO A 30 3.68 -1.22 -2.92
C PRO A 30 3.54 -2.21 -1.78
N GLN A 31 2.77 -1.83 -0.78
CA GLN A 31 2.47 -2.67 0.36
C GLN A 31 1.19 -3.45 0.12
N VAL A 32 1.28 -4.77 0.08
CA VAL A 32 0.11 -5.63 -0.08
C VAL A 32 -0.58 -5.78 1.27
N LEU A 33 -1.82 -5.32 1.37
CA LEU A 33 -2.63 -5.40 2.58
C LEU A 33 -3.51 -6.65 2.59
N ILE A 34 -4.13 -6.95 1.46
CA ILE A 34 -4.98 -8.12 1.26
C ILE A 34 -4.67 -8.69 -0.12
N ASP A 35 -4.47 -9.99 -0.20
CA ASP A 35 -4.23 -10.68 -1.46
C ASP A 35 -4.93 -12.04 -1.42
N THR A 36 -6.07 -12.11 -2.06
CA THR A 36 -6.87 -13.33 -2.19
C THR A 36 -7.22 -13.56 -3.65
N ASP A 37 -7.83 -14.70 -3.96
CA ASP A 37 -8.24 -15.03 -5.33
C ASP A 37 -9.34 -14.10 -5.86
N THR A 38 -10.09 -13.45 -4.97
CA THR A 38 -11.24 -12.62 -5.32
C THR A 38 -11.01 -11.14 -5.06
N LEU A 39 -10.05 -10.78 -4.21
CA LEU A 39 -9.83 -9.42 -3.76
C LEU A 39 -8.35 -9.14 -3.59
N SER A 40 -7.90 -8.00 -4.07
CA SER A 40 -6.56 -7.50 -3.84
C SER A 40 -6.61 -6.06 -3.34
N VAL A 41 -5.92 -5.79 -2.25
CA VAL A 41 -5.78 -4.44 -1.69
C VAL A 41 -4.32 -4.12 -1.53
N VAL A 42 -3.88 -3.07 -2.19
CA VAL A 42 -2.48 -2.64 -2.20
C VAL A 42 -2.40 -1.17 -1.83
N ARG A 43 -1.50 -0.83 -0.95
CA ARG A 43 -1.16 0.55 -0.65
C ARG A 43 0.13 0.92 -1.37
N ASP A 44 0.06 1.97 -2.18
CA ASP A 44 1.21 2.55 -2.84
C ASP A 44 1.33 4.02 -2.43
N GLY A 45 2.26 4.31 -1.52
CA GLY A 45 2.40 5.64 -0.95
C GLY A 45 1.14 6.09 -0.20
N SER A 46 0.48 7.10 -0.72
CA SER A 46 -0.77 7.64 -0.16
C SER A 46 -2.03 7.10 -0.84
N THR A 47 -1.89 6.16 -1.75
CA THR A 47 -3.02 5.61 -2.51
C THR A 47 -3.25 4.16 -2.13
N ILE A 48 -4.50 3.83 -1.81
CA ILE A 48 -4.94 2.45 -1.60
C ILE A 48 -5.73 2.03 -2.84
N THR A 49 -5.31 0.95 -3.47
CA THR A 49 -5.98 0.38 -4.63
C THR A 49 -6.68 -0.92 -4.22
N VAL A 50 -7.98 -0.95 -4.37
CA VAL A 50 -8.80 -2.12 -4.14
C VAL A 50 -9.21 -2.69 -5.49
N THR A 51 -8.83 -3.94 -5.75
CA THR A 51 -9.17 -4.62 -7.00
C THR A 51 -10.16 -5.73 -6.71
N ASP A 52 -11.33 -5.62 -7.32
CA ASP A 52 -12.31 -6.70 -7.38
C ASP A 52 -11.95 -7.60 -8.56
N ILE A 53 -11.30 -8.72 -8.26
CA ILE A 53 -10.75 -9.60 -9.30
C ILE A 53 -11.87 -10.28 -10.09
N VAL A 54 -12.95 -10.64 -9.42
CA VAL A 54 -14.09 -11.32 -10.04
C VAL A 54 -14.84 -10.40 -10.99
N ALA A 55 -15.11 -9.16 -10.57
CA ALA A 55 -15.80 -8.17 -11.40
C ALA A 55 -14.86 -7.41 -12.33
N ASP A 56 -13.54 -7.58 -12.19
CA ASP A 56 -12.51 -6.86 -12.93
C ASP A 56 -12.65 -5.34 -12.82
N GLU A 57 -12.90 -4.88 -11.59
CA GLU A 57 -13.03 -3.45 -11.28
C GLU A 57 -11.96 -3.03 -10.28
N VAL A 58 -11.48 -1.80 -10.44
CA VAL A 58 -10.44 -1.22 -9.58
C VAL A 58 -10.96 0.06 -8.94
N TYR A 59 -10.81 0.16 -7.63
CA TYR A 59 -11.19 1.33 -6.85
C TYR A 59 -9.95 1.91 -6.18
N THR A 60 -9.80 3.23 -6.23
CA THR A 60 -8.69 3.94 -5.61
C THR A 60 -9.18 4.82 -4.48
N PHE A 61 -8.44 4.78 -3.37
CA PHE A 61 -8.71 5.62 -2.21
C PHE A 61 -7.44 6.35 -1.82
N ARG A 62 -7.57 7.59 -1.41
CA ARG A 62 -6.45 8.40 -0.99
C ARG A 62 -6.35 8.43 0.53
N VAL A 63 -5.15 8.15 1.05
CA VAL A 63 -4.85 8.29 2.47
C VAL A 63 -4.44 9.73 2.73
N VAL A 64 -5.17 10.41 3.61
CA VAL A 64 -4.90 11.79 3.95
C VAL A 64 -4.57 11.90 5.42
N ARG A 65 -3.53 12.65 5.73
CA ARG A 65 -3.17 12.95 7.11
C ARG A 65 -4.01 14.13 7.60
N VAL A 66 -4.84 13.86 8.61
CA VAL A 66 -5.63 14.89 9.29
C VAL A 66 -5.10 15.01 10.71
N ARG A 67 -4.46 16.14 11.01
CA ARG A 67 -3.83 16.46 12.31
C ARG A 67 -2.84 15.38 12.76
N ARG A 68 -2.42 14.66 13.11
CA ARG A 68 -1.51 13.58 13.49
C ARG A 68 -2.06 12.18 13.18
N SER A 69 -3.17 12.13 12.49
CA SER A 69 -3.77 10.86 12.15
C SER A 69 -4.00 10.75 10.64
N GLU A 70 -3.78 9.56 10.12
CA GLU A 70 -4.06 9.28 8.72
C GLU A 70 -5.50 8.80 8.57
N GLY A 71 -6.16 9.20 7.50
CA GLY A 71 -7.51 8.80 7.18
C GLY A 71 -7.68 8.62 5.68
N VAL A 72 -8.74 7.96 5.29
CA VAL A 72 -9.10 7.76 3.89
C VAL A 72 -10.25 8.72 3.56
N THR A 73 -10.02 9.66 2.64
CA THR A 73 -11.00 10.71 2.35
C THR A 73 -11.51 10.73 0.93
N GLU A 74 -10.85 10.06 0.00
CA GLU A 74 -11.30 10.07 -1.37
C GLU A 74 -12.47 9.12 -1.53
N SER A 75 -13.56 9.64 -2.04
CA SER A 75 -14.83 8.93 -2.17
C SER A 75 -15.46 8.56 -0.83
N HIS A 76 -16.24 9.47 -0.30
CA HIS A 76 -17.20 9.19 0.78
C HIS A 76 -18.32 8.25 0.32
N ARG A 77 -18.18 7.62 -0.82
CA ARG A 77 -19.18 6.77 -1.43
C ARG A 77 -18.92 5.33 -1.05
N ALA A 78 -19.93 4.71 -0.47
CA ALA A 78 -19.99 3.26 -0.43
C ALA A 78 -20.04 2.73 -1.87
N VAL A 79 -19.20 1.74 -2.15
CA VAL A 79 -19.20 1.01 -3.41
C VAL A 79 -19.79 -0.36 -3.13
N ASP A 80 -20.86 -0.68 -3.81
CA ASP A 80 -21.54 -1.97 -3.63
C ASP A 80 -21.68 -2.65 -4.99
N THR A 81 -20.97 -3.74 -5.16
CA THR A 81 -21.05 -4.61 -6.33
C THR A 81 -21.60 -5.97 -5.94
N ALA A 82 -21.83 -6.84 -6.92
CA ALA A 82 -22.27 -8.19 -6.65
C ALA A 82 -21.23 -9.04 -5.91
N THR A 83 -19.96 -8.66 -5.96
CA THR A 83 -18.84 -9.42 -5.42
C THR A 83 -18.23 -8.82 -4.17
N ILE A 84 -18.18 -7.50 -4.08
CA ILE A 84 -17.62 -6.79 -2.91
C ILE A 84 -18.47 -5.59 -2.52
N SER A 85 -18.32 -5.17 -1.28
CA SER A 85 -18.83 -3.91 -0.76
C SER A 85 -17.73 -3.18 -0.04
N ILE A 86 -17.55 -1.90 -0.34
CA ILE A 86 -16.51 -1.06 0.25
C ILE A 86 -17.17 0.14 0.88
N ASP A 87 -16.85 0.40 2.14
CA ASP A 87 -17.34 1.57 2.85
C ASP A 87 -16.21 2.22 3.64
N THR A 88 -16.28 3.53 3.80
CA THR A 88 -15.37 4.26 4.67
C THR A 88 -15.91 4.23 6.09
N ILE A 89 -15.07 3.84 7.03
CA ILE A 89 -15.44 3.82 8.44
C ILE A 89 -14.99 5.11 9.12
N PRO A 90 -15.65 5.51 10.23
CA PRO A 90 -15.18 6.63 11.04
C PRO A 90 -13.73 6.45 11.44
N HIS A 91 -12.99 7.56 11.53
CA HIS A 91 -11.56 7.60 11.85
C HIS A 91 -10.62 7.09 10.75
N GLY A 92 -11.09 7.06 9.51
CA GLY A 92 -10.22 6.96 8.36
C GLY A 92 -9.80 5.57 7.94
N GLY A 93 -10.64 4.58 8.17
CA GLY A 93 -10.43 3.23 7.67
C GLY A 93 -11.33 2.86 6.51
N LEU A 94 -11.11 1.68 5.97
CA LEU A 94 -11.96 1.05 4.97
C LEU A 94 -12.54 -0.25 5.53
N LYS A 95 -13.82 -0.44 5.32
CA LYS A 95 -14.48 -1.72 5.54
C LYS A 95 -14.75 -2.34 4.18
N ILE A 96 -14.18 -3.49 3.94
CA ILE A 96 -14.33 -4.22 2.69
C ILE A 96 -14.99 -5.55 3.00
N ILE A 97 -16.13 -5.79 2.38
CA ILE A 97 -16.83 -7.05 2.50
C ILE A 97 -16.68 -7.82 1.19
N ASP A 98 -16.00 -8.95 1.25
CA ASP A 98 -15.92 -9.86 0.12
C ASP A 98 -17.12 -10.81 0.18
N LYS A 99 -18.13 -10.50 -0.62
CA LYS A 99 -19.39 -11.27 -0.66
C LYS A 99 -19.17 -12.66 -1.23
N THR A 100 -18.25 -12.80 -2.14
CA THR A 100 -17.94 -14.09 -2.79
C THR A 100 -17.29 -15.06 -1.82
N ALA A 101 -16.32 -14.60 -1.03
CA ALA A 101 -15.65 -15.41 -0.03
C ALA A 101 -16.34 -15.40 1.34
N GLY A 102 -17.31 -14.51 1.56
CA GLY A 102 -17.96 -14.35 2.85
C GLY A 102 -17.07 -13.76 3.93
N MET A 103 -16.08 -12.96 3.55
CA MET A 103 -15.09 -12.39 4.47
C MET A 103 -15.29 -10.89 4.64
N VAL A 104 -15.04 -10.40 5.84
CA VAL A 104 -15.07 -8.98 6.17
C VAL A 104 -13.68 -8.53 6.56
N TYR A 105 -13.15 -7.53 5.87
CA TYR A 105 -11.84 -6.96 6.13
C TYR A 105 -12.00 -5.54 6.65
N LEU A 106 -11.30 -5.24 7.73
CA LEU A 106 -11.22 -3.89 8.28
C LEU A 106 -9.80 -3.37 8.08
N VAL A 107 -9.63 -2.50 7.11
CA VAL A 107 -8.36 -1.81 6.88
C VAL A 107 -8.36 -0.56 7.76
N LYS A 108 -7.94 -0.71 9.00
CA LYS A 108 -7.86 0.39 9.94
C LYS A 108 -6.60 1.21 9.68
N ARG A 109 -6.62 2.45 10.11
CA ARG A 109 -5.47 3.34 10.05
C ARG A 109 -4.20 2.70 10.62
N LYS A 110 -4.29 1.98 11.72
CA LYS A 110 -3.16 1.27 12.31
C LYS A 110 -2.60 0.19 11.39
N CYS A 111 -3.46 -0.53 10.68
CA CYS A 111 -3.03 -1.54 9.71
C CYS A 111 -2.40 -0.91 8.46
N ILE A 112 -2.78 0.32 8.13
CA ILE A 112 -2.21 1.07 7.01
C ILE A 112 -0.83 1.61 7.37
N SER A 113 -0.66 2.15 8.57
CA SER A 113 0.57 2.79 9.02
C SER A 113 1.58 1.81 9.62
N MET A 114 1.09 0.79 10.30
CA MET A 114 1.90 -0.26 10.89
C MET A 114 1.83 -1.48 9.99
N ASN A 115 2.82 -1.65 9.18
CA ASN A 115 2.93 -2.85 8.40
C ASN A 115 3.26 -4.03 9.33
N PRO A 116 2.35 -4.97 9.53
CA PRO A 116 2.69 -6.17 10.26
C PRO A 116 3.71 -7.00 9.50
#